data_a20ca297166a199d7ae5091530fd852b
#
_entry.id   a20ca297166a199d7ae5091530fd852b
#
_cell.length_a   1.000
_cell.length_b   1.000
_cell.length_c   1.000
_cell.angle_alpha   90.00
_cell.angle_beta   90.00
_cell.angle_gamma   90.00
#
_symmetry.space_group_name_H-M   'P 1'
#
loop_
_entity.id
_entity.type
_entity.pdbx_description
1 polymer ?
#
loop_
_entity_poly.entity_id
_entity_poly.type
_entity_poly.pdbx_seq_one_letter_code
_entity_poly.pdbx_strand_id
1 'polypeptide(L)'
;MTTTELPQRPAGARPPGRPLSSELSEQLVSVAVDILADEGWGRLNSDRVAARARAGKAGIYRRWPTMAALARHALSTAPLVEVPADGGSLRADLCALLVRWTRPLDRAERAAASLVGAARHDDELRAGLEDALVRPLAGAVRELAAREAARGHELSHERVALLGSVLQALWWQRYTAFGAAPMSTPQVEQLVADVLLPLAEPDAAAGR
;
A
#
# COMPACT_ATOMS: atom_id res chain seq x y z
N MET A 1 31.04 37.50 62.11
CA MET A 1 29.98 37.78 61.15
C MET A 1 30.15 36.78 59.99
N THR A 2 29.39 35.67 60.10
CA THR A 2 29.50 34.55 59.15
C THR A 2 28.25 34.61 58.28
N THR A 3 28.45 34.95 56.97
CA THR A 3 27.36 35.02 56.01
C THR A 3 27.09 33.60 55.45
N THR A 4 25.95 33.04 55.80
CA THR A 4 25.47 31.75 55.30
C THR A 4 24.88 31.95 53.89
N GLU A 5 25.55 31.44 52.87
CA GLU A 5 25.08 31.41 51.47
C GLU A 5 24.07 30.25 51.31
N LEU A 6 22.82 30.59 50.91
CA LEU A 6 21.79 29.61 50.58
C LEU A 6 22.07 28.95 49.22
N PRO A 7 21.93 27.64 49.09
CA PRO A 7 22.13 26.98 47.79
C PRO A 7 21.02 27.33 46.80
N GLN A 8 21.41 27.83 45.64
CA GLN A 8 20.51 28.07 44.48
C GLN A 8 20.01 26.70 43.96
N ARG A 9 18.68 26.56 43.91
CA ARG A 9 18.01 25.43 43.26
C ARG A 9 18.30 25.48 41.73
N PRO A 10 18.72 24.36 41.11
CA PRO A 10 18.85 24.33 39.67
C PRO A 10 17.48 24.45 39.01
N ALA A 11 17.37 25.33 38.01
CA ALA A 11 16.17 25.53 37.18
C ALA A 11 15.68 24.20 36.61
N GLY A 12 14.41 23.85 36.88
CA GLY A 12 13.82 22.58 36.57
C GLY A 12 13.88 22.25 35.09
N ALA A 13 14.50 21.15 34.75
CA ALA A 13 14.35 20.51 33.47
C ALA A 13 12.86 20.19 33.24
N ARG A 14 12.33 20.71 32.14
CA ARG A 14 10.94 20.43 31.71
C ARG A 14 10.77 18.89 31.65
N PRO A 15 9.75 18.31 32.30
CA PRO A 15 9.56 16.87 32.25
C PRO A 15 9.43 16.42 30.80
N PRO A 16 10.02 15.28 30.43
CA PRO A 16 9.90 14.74 29.07
C PRO A 16 8.42 14.56 28.74
N GLY A 17 8.00 15.06 27.56
CA GLY A 17 6.61 14.99 27.12
C GLY A 17 6.12 13.53 27.16
N ARG A 18 4.84 13.34 27.53
CA ARG A 18 4.20 12.03 27.61
C ARG A 18 4.50 11.23 26.32
N PRO A 19 4.94 9.96 26.41
CA PRO A 19 5.16 9.10 25.25
C PRO A 19 3.95 9.14 24.30
N LEU A 20 4.21 9.14 22.99
CA LEU A 20 3.15 9.08 21.98
C LEU A 20 2.42 7.75 22.15
N SER A 21 1.12 7.75 22.50
CA SER A 21 0.40 6.50 22.65
C SER A 21 0.21 5.85 21.26
N SER A 22 0.52 4.56 21.14
CA SER A 22 0.29 3.76 19.92
C SER A 22 -1.19 3.78 19.54
N GLU A 23 -2.08 3.62 20.52
CA GLU A 23 -3.53 3.67 20.34
C GLU A 23 -4.02 4.94 19.62
N LEU A 24 -3.52 6.11 20.04
CA LEU A 24 -3.87 7.36 19.36
C LEU A 24 -3.32 7.40 17.91
N SER A 25 -2.13 6.84 17.68
CA SER A 25 -1.57 6.77 16.33
C SER A 25 -2.41 5.86 15.43
N GLU A 26 -2.78 4.69 15.89
CA GLU A 26 -3.65 3.75 15.20
C GLU A 26 -5.04 4.34 14.91
N GLN A 27 -5.62 5.04 15.88
CA GLN A 27 -6.89 5.75 15.70
C GLN A 27 -6.80 6.84 14.63
N LEU A 28 -5.75 7.67 14.64
CA LEU A 28 -5.53 8.72 13.64
C LEU A 28 -5.34 8.13 12.24
N VAL A 29 -4.58 7.05 12.14
CA VAL A 29 -4.36 6.31 10.88
C VAL A 29 -5.68 5.71 10.38
N SER A 30 -6.45 5.05 11.24
CA SER A 30 -7.76 4.51 10.87
C SER A 30 -8.69 5.59 10.34
N VAL A 31 -8.80 6.73 11.04
CA VAL A 31 -9.60 7.87 10.57
C VAL A 31 -9.11 8.42 9.23
N ALA A 32 -7.80 8.46 9.01
CA ALA A 32 -7.24 8.90 7.73
C ALA A 32 -7.64 7.94 6.58
N VAL A 33 -7.57 6.63 6.81
CA VAL A 33 -8.04 5.63 5.83
C VAL A 33 -9.53 5.80 5.53
N ASP A 34 -10.38 6.05 6.55
CA ASP A 34 -11.82 6.28 6.34
C ASP A 34 -12.07 7.52 5.46
N ILE A 35 -11.39 8.63 5.75
CA ILE A 35 -11.53 9.85 4.97
C ILE A 35 -11.07 9.62 3.52
N LEU A 36 -9.93 8.97 3.33
CA LEU A 36 -9.40 8.65 2.01
C LEU A 36 -10.35 7.75 1.22
N ALA A 37 -10.88 6.70 1.86
CA ALA A 37 -11.76 5.72 1.21
C ALA A 37 -13.12 6.28 0.81
N ASP A 38 -13.71 7.14 1.66
CA ASP A 38 -15.10 7.58 1.51
C ASP A 38 -15.22 8.99 0.92
N GLU A 39 -14.23 9.86 1.11
CA GLU A 39 -14.30 11.27 0.70
C GLU A 39 -13.14 11.69 -0.23
N GLY A 40 -12.09 10.88 -0.32
CA GLY A 40 -10.93 11.10 -1.16
C GLY A 40 -9.87 12.05 -0.57
N TRP A 41 -8.73 12.12 -1.28
CA TRP A 41 -7.56 12.91 -0.86
C TRP A 41 -7.85 14.38 -0.59
N GLY A 42 -8.65 15.03 -1.43
CA GLY A 42 -8.98 16.46 -1.27
C GLY A 42 -9.71 16.81 0.03
N ARG A 43 -10.20 15.81 0.74
CA ARG A 43 -10.87 15.98 2.03
C ARG A 43 -10.01 15.61 3.23
N LEU A 44 -8.85 15.00 3.02
CA LEU A 44 -7.92 14.68 4.11
C LEU A 44 -7.20 15.95 4.56
N ASN A 45 -7.59 16.46 5.71
CA ASN A 45 -6.95 17.61 6.37
C ASN A 45 -6.94 17.43 7.90
N SER A 46 -6.07 18.20 8.57
CA SER A 46 -5.85 18.06 10.01
C SER A 46 -7.10 18.38 10.85
N ASP A 47 -7.97 19.28 10.39
CA ASP A 47 -9.21 19.62 11.09
C ASP A 47 -10.16 18.43 11.11
N ARG A 48 -10.35 17.80 9.98
CA ARG A 48 -11.23 16.66 9.81
C ARG A 48 -10.73 15.43 10.56
N VAL A 49 -9.43 15.15 10.46
CA VAL A 49 -8.79 14.05 11.20
C VAL A 49 -8.91 14.29 12.71
N ALA A 50 -8.58 15.50 13.19
CA ALA A 50 -8.67 15.87 14.60
C ALA A 50 -10.09 15.75 15.14
N ALA A 51 -11.09 16.25 14.40
CA ALA A 51 -12.49 16.21 14.80
C ALA A 51 -12.99 14.75 14.90
N ARG A 52 -12.72 13.90 13.90
CA ARG A 52 -13.16 12.50 13.89
C ARG A 52 -12.46 11.64 14.93
N ALA A 53 -11.14 11.85 15.10
CA ALA A 53 -10.35 11.13 16.10
C ALA A 53 -10.51 11.71 17.52
N ARG A 54 -11.25 12.80 17.71
CA ARG A 54 -11.34 13.53 18.98
C ARG A 54 -9.95 13.86 19.56
N ALA A 55 -9.03 14.27 18.70
CA ALA A 55 -7.63 14.52 19.02
C ALA A 55 -7.24 15.99 18.73
N GLY A 56 -6.16 16.47 19.33
CA GLY A 56 -5.61 17.79 19.03
C GLY A 56 -4.74 17.78 17.77
N LYS A 57 -4.82 18.81 16.92
CA LYS A 57 -3.97 18.99 15.72
C LYS A 57 -2.47 18.86 16.02
N ALA A 58 -2.02 19.44 17.15
CA ALA A 58 -0.62 19.32 17.59
C ALA A 58 -0.17 17.87 17.75
N GLY A 59 -1.07 16.97 18.15
CA GLY A 59 -0.81 15.53 18.24
C GLY A 59 -0.61 14.87 16.88
N ILE A 60 -1.28 15.37 15.83
CA ILE A 60 -1.14 14.90 14.44
C ILE A 60 0.21 15.35 13.90
N TYR A 61 0.50 16.67 13.89
CA TYR A 61 1.72 17.22 13.31
C TYR A 61 3.01 16.78 14.02
N ARG A 62 2.93 16.40 15.29
CA ARG A 62 4.08 15.81 16.01
C ARG A 62 4.44 14.42 15.47
N ARG A 63 3.48 13.69 14.88
CA ARG A 63 3.66 12.34 14.33
C ARG A 63 3.95 12.38 12.84
N TRP A 64 3.19 13.18 12.13
CA TRP A 64 3.26 13.33 10.68
C TRP A 64 3.31 14.82 10.34
N PRO A 65 4.45 15.30 9.81
CA PRO A 65 4.63 16.73 9.51
C PRO A 65 3.69 17.24 8.42
N THR A 66 3.22 16.36 7.54
CA THR A 66 2.29 16.67 6.46
C THR A 66 1.13 15.68 6.42
N MET A 67 0.04 16.04 5.74
CA MET A 67 -1.07 15.11 5.50
C MET A 67 -0.66 14.00 4.51
N ALA A 68 0.28 14.27 3.61
CA ALA A 68 0.86 13.25 2.73
C ALA A 68 1.64 12.18 3.53
N ALA A 69 2.41 12.59 4.54
CA ALA A 69 3.10 11.66 5.44
C ALA A 69 2.11 10.78 6.24
N LEU A 70 0.99 11.36 6.69
CA LEU A 70 -0.08 10.59 7.33
C LEU A 70 -0.72 9.61 6.34
N ALA A 71 -1.03 10.05 5.12
CA ALA A 71 -1.61 9.20 4.08
C ALA A 71 -0.67 8.04 3.70
N ARG A 72 0.63 8.31 3.51
CA ARG A 72 1.65 7.29 3.27
C ARG A 72 1.70 6.25 4.39
N HIS A 73 1.73 6.71 5.64
CA HIS A 73 1.70 5.81 6.79
C HIS A 73 0.39 5.00 6.83
N ALA A 74 -0.75 5.62 6.52
CA ALA A 74 -2.04 4.94 6.47
C ALA A 74 -2.05 3.80 5.42
N LEU A 75 -1.46 4.01 4.24
CA LEU A 75 -1.31 2.96 3.23
C LEU A 75 -0.42 1.81 3.70
N SER A 76 0.64 2.09 4.49
CA SER A 76 1.56 1.04 4.96
C SER A 76 0.94 0.09 5.99
N THR A 77 -0.21 0.42 6.57
CA THR A 77 -0.88 -0.41 7.58
C THR A 77 -1.84 -1.45 7.01
N ALA A 78 -2.11 -1.41 5.69
CA ALA A 78 -3.03 -2.33 5.05
C ALA A 78 -2.42 -2.85 3.73
N PRO A 79 -2.09 -4.13 3.63
CA PRO A 79 -1.48 -4.69 2.43
C PRO A 79 -2.47 -4.65 1.26
N LEU A 80 -2.07 -4.01 0.15
CA LEU A 80 -2.83 -3.98 -1.11
C LEU A 80 -2.56 -5.22 -1.98
N VAL A 81 -1.43 -5.86 -1.77
CA VAL A 81 -1.01 -7.09 -2.46
C VAL A 81 -0.45 -8.05 -1.43
N GLU A 82 -0.91 -9.28 -1.48
CA GLU A 82 -0.39 -10.39 -0.68
C GLU A 82 0.10 -11.49 -1.62
N VAL A 83 1.22 -12.13 -1.27
CA VAL A 83 1.67 -13.32 -1.98
C VAL A 83 0.69 -14.44 -1.66
N PRO A 84 0.02 -15.06 -2.66
CA PRO A 84 -0.91 -16.15 -2.39
C PRO A 84 -0.18 -17.38 -1.86
N ALA A 85 -0.91 -18.28 -1.21
CA ALA A 85 -0.41 -19.63 -0.92
C ALA A 85 -0.04 -20.35 -2.24
N ASP A 86 0.93 -21.28 -2.17
CA ASP A 86 1.33 -22.06 -3.34
C ASP A 86 0.17 -22.95 -3.81
N GLY A 87 -0.34 -22.65 -5.01
CA GLY A 87 -1.44 -23.38 -5.66
C GLY A 87 -0.99 -24.55 -6.55
N GLY A 88 0.31 -24.85 -6.58
CA GLY A 88 0.86 -25.94 -7.37
C GLY A 88 1.09 -25.63 -8.86
N SER A 89 0.77 -24.45 -9.34
CA SER A 89 1.03 -24.00 -10.71
C SER A 89 0.98 -22.47 -10.82
N LEU A 90 1.69 -21.91 -11.80
CA LEU A 90 1.64 -20.46 -12.08
C LEU A 90 0.21 -19.99 -12.35
N ARG A 91 -0.59 -20.79 -13.07
CA ARG A 91 -2.01 -20.49 -13.30
C ARG A 91 -2.78 -20.32 -12.00
N ALA A 92 -2.68 -21.28 -11.08
CA ALA A 92 -3.38 -21.23 -9.81
C ALA A 92 -2.91 -20.06 -8.95
N ASP A 93 -1.59 -19.81 -8.90
CA ASP A 93 -0.99 -18.71 -8.16
C ASP A 93 -1.43 -17.34 -8.71
N LEU A 94 -1.49 -17.16 -10.04
CA LEU A 94 -1.97 -15.94 -10.67
C LEU A 94 -3.48 -15.72 -10.43
N CYS A 95 -4.30 -16.76 -10.54
CA CYS A 95 -5.72 -16.65 -10.20
C CYS A 95 -5.92 -16.26 -8.73
N ALA A 96 -5.14 -16.83 -7.82
CA ALA A 96 -5.19 -16.49 -6.40
C ALA A 96 -4.70 -15.06 -6.12
N LEU A 97 -3.65 -14.60 -6.81
CA LEU A 97 -3.16 -13.21 -6.74
C LEU A 97 -4.26 -12.21 -7.16
N LEU A 98 -5.05 -12.57 -8.18
CA LEU A 98 -6.13 -11.72 -8.73
C LEU A 98 -7.49 -11.95 -8.05
N VAL A 99 -7.61 -12.79 -7.04
CA VAL A 99 -8.90 -13.08 -6.38
C VAL A 99 -9.61 -11.83 -5.85
N ARG A 100 -8.85 -10.80 -5.45
CA ARG A 100 -9.39 -9.51 -5.01
C ARG A 100 -10.23 -8.80 -6.10
N TRP A 101 -10.03 -9.15 -7.37
CA TRP A 101 -10.74 -8.53 -8.50
C TRP A 101 -12.17 -9.02 -8.66
N THR A 102 -12.51 -10.12 -7.98
CA THR A 102 -13.87 -10.66 -7.97
C THR A 102 -14.81 -9.95 -7.00
N ARG A 103 -14.33 -8.94 -6.28
CA ARG A 103 -15.10 -8.11 -5.34
C ARG A 103 -14.87 -6.63 -5.58
N PRO A 104 -15.77 -5.76 -5.10
CA PRO A 104 -15.52 -4.31 -5.09
C PRO A 104 -14.24 -3.96 -4.35
N LEU A 105 -13.68 -2.78 -4.63
CA LEU A 105 -12.55 -2.26 -3.87
C LEU A 105 -12.90 -2.22 -2.37
N ASP A 106 -12.04 -2.80 -1.54
CA ASP A 106 -12.18 -2.68 -0.10
C ASP A 106 -11.78 -1.27 0.38
N ARG A 107 -11.85 -1.05 1.70
CA ARG A 107 -11.55 0.23 2.32
C ARG A 107 -10.10 0.70 2.01
N ALA A 108 -9.13 -0.19 2.11
CA ALA A 108 -7.73 0.13 1.85
C ALA A 108 -7.48 0.41 0.36
N GLU A 109 -8.06 -0.38 -0.52
CA GLU A 109 -7.99 -0.21 -1.97
C GLU A 109 -8.65 1.12 -2.40
N ARG A 110 -9.82 1.50 -1.83
CA ARG A 110 -10.44 2.81 -2.11
C ARG A 110 -9.58 3.97 -1.63
N ALA A 111 -8.98 3.85 -0.44
CA ALA A 111 -8.06 4.85 0.07
C ALA A 111 -6.86 5.04 -0.88
N ALA A 112 -6.22 3.96 -1.33
CA ALA A 112 -5.13 4.00 -2.29
C ALA A 112 -5.57 4.59 -3.63
N ALA A 113 -6.70 4.17 -4.17
CA ALA A 113 -7.26 4.67 -5.43
C ALA A 113 -7.48 6.20 -5.40
N SER A 114 -7.89 6.76 -4.26
CA SER A 114 -8.10 8.20 -4.08
C SER A 114 -6.81 9.02 -4.19
N LEU A 115 -5.64 8.41 -4.00
CA LEU A 115 -4.34 9.07 -4.03
C LEU A 115 -3.67 9.05 -5.41
N VAL A 116 -4.11 8.19 -6.34
CA VAL A 116 -3.42 7.96 -7.63
C VAL A 116 -3.24 9.25 -8.42
N GLY A 117 -4.26 10.10 -8.50
CA GLY A 117 -4.19 11.38 -9.20
C GLY A 117 -3.22 12.36 -8.54
N ALA A 118 -3.27 12.48 -7.21
CA ALA A 118 -2.44 13.41 -6.45
C ALA A 118 -0.96 12.98 -6.40
N ALA A 119 -0.68 11.69 -6.41
CA ALA A 119 0.68 11.13 -6.41
C ALA A 119 1.52 11.53 -7.64
N ARG A 120 0.89 12.04 -8.71
CA ARG A 120 1.60 12.60 -9.86
C ARG A 120 2.36 13.88 -9.55
N HIS A 121 1.95 14.59 -8.49
CA HIS A 121 2.44 15.92 -8.12
C HIS A 121 2.97 15.98 -6.67
N ASP A 122 2.98 14.84 -5.96
CA ASP A 122 3.42 14.75 -4.57
C ASP A 122 4.28 13.49 -4.39
N ASP A 123 5.55 13.69 -4.11
CA ASP A 123 6.56 12.63 -3.99
C ASP A 123 6.29 11.71 -2.79
N GLU A 124 5.75 12.23 -1.71
CA GLU A 124 5.42 11.44 -0.52
C GLU A 124 4.25 10.48 -0.79
N LEU A 125 3.21 10.96 -1.49
CA LEU A 125 2.08 10.11 -1.90
C LEU A 125 2.51 9.07 -2.92
N ARG A 126 3.39 9.44 -3.87
CA ARG A 126 3.97 8.50 -4.83
C ARG A 126 4.75 7.40 -4.13
N ALA A 127 5.65 7.77 -3.21
CA ALA A 127 6.39 6.81 -2.41
C ALA A 127 5.46 5.90 -1.58
N GLY A 128 4.35 6.44 -1.05
CA GLY A 128 3.33 5.66 -0.35
C GLY A 128 2.70 4.58 -1.22
N LEU A 129 2.32 4.92 -2.45
CA LEU A 129 1.77 3.95 -3.41
C LEU A 129 2.84 2.96 -3.91
N GLU A 130 4.08 3.40 -4.09
CA GLU A 130 5.19 2.50 -4.42
C GLU A 130 5.41 1.47 -3.31
N ASP A 131 5.41 1.90 -2.05
CA ASP A 131 5.60 1.04 -0.88
C ASP A 131 4.43 0.07 -0.66
N ALA A 132 3.19 0.53 -0.86
CA ALA A 132 2.00 -0.25 -0.56
C ALA A 132 1.55 -1.18 -1.71
N LEU A 133 1.88 -0.85 -2.96
CA LEU A 133 1.43 -1.58 -4.15
C LEU A 133 2.58 -2.09 -5.01
N VAL A 134 3.44 -1.18 -5.53
CA VAL A 134 4.37 -1.54 -6.61
C VAL A 134 5.44 -2.53 -6.13
N ARG A 135 6.07 -2.26 -4.99
CA ARG A 135 7.10 -3.16 -4.43
C ARG A 135 6.54 -4.51 -3.97
N PRO A 136 5.39 -4.56 -3.24
CA PRO A 136 4.76 -5.83 -2.89
C PRO A 136 4.35 -6.64 -4.12
N LEU A 137 3.78 -6.01 -5.16
CA LEU A 137 3.42 -6.70 -6.40
C LEU A 137 4.65 -7.28 -7.12
N ALA A 138 5.72 -6.50 -7.25
CA ALA A 138 6.97 -7.00 -7.81
C ALA A 138 7.57 -8.13 -6.97
N GLY A 139 7.41 -8.08 -5.64
CA GLY A 139 7.77 -9.16 -4.73
C GLY A 139 6.97 -10.44 -4.98
N ALA A 140 5.64 -10.30 -5.09
CA ALA A 140 4.75 -11.41 -5.39
C ALA A 140 5.11 -12.09 -6.73
N VAL A 141 5.31 -11.30 -7.79
CA VAL A 141 5.68 -11.85 -9.11
C VAL A 141 7.00 -12.62 -9.06
N ARG A 142 8.01 -12.11 -8.34
CA ARG A 142 9.28 -12.84 -8.17
C ARG A 142 9.11 -14.14 -7.40
N GLU A 143 8.27 -14.14 -6.37
CA GLU A 143 7.96 -15.34 -5.61
C GLU A 143 7.26 -16.40 -6.48
N LEU A 144 6.25 -15.99 -7.27
CA LEU A 144 5.58 -16.88 -8.22
C LEU A 144 6.57 -17.47 -9.24
N ALA A 145 7.47 -16.65 -9.78
CA ALA A 145 8.51 -17.10 -10.69
C ALA A 145 9.49 -18.09 -10.03
N ALA A 146 9.88 -17.85 -8.78
CA ALA A 146 10.74 -18.77 -8.03
C ALA A 146 10.08 -20.14 -7.80
N ARG A 147 8.77 -20.16 -7.53
CA ARG A 147 8.00 -21.42 -7.42
C ARG A 147 7.97 -22.19 -8.75
N GLU A 148 7.78 -21.49 -9.87
CA GLU A 148 7.80 -22.15 -11.19
C GLU A 148 9.19 -22.70 -11.50
N ALA A 149 10.26 -21.98 -11.19
CA ALA A 149 11.63 -22.48 -11.35
C ALA A 149 11.87 -23.74 -10.49
N ALA A 150 11.36 -23.79 -9.26
CA ALA A 150 11.42 -24.98 -8.41
C ALA A 150 10.63 -26.17 -8.97
N ARG A 151 9.62 -25.92 -9.81
CA ARG A 151 8.85 -26.94 -10.55
C ARG A 151 9.52 -27.37 -11.89
N GLY A 152 10.66 -26.77 -12.24
CA GLY A 152 11.39 -27.05 -13.48
C GLY A 152 11.02 -26.14 -14.67
N HIS A 153 10.23 -25.09 -14.44
CA HIS A 153 9.80 -24.14 -15.47
C HIS A 153 10.37 -22.74 -15.18
N GLU A 154 11.64 -22.53 -15.47
CA GLU A 154 12.32 -21.27 -15.21
C GLU A 154 11.85 -20.16 -16.17
N LEU A 155 11.34 -19.05 -15.63
CA LEU A 155 11.02 -17.86 -16.37
C LEU A 155 12.25 -16.99 -16.53
N SER A 156 12.53 -16.50 -17.75
CA SER A 156 13.62 -15.53 -17.96
C SER A 156 13.34 -14.24 -17.18
N HIS A 157 14.41 -13.50 -16.85
CA HIS A 157 14.30 -12.21 -16.17
C HIS A 157 13.39 -11.22 -16.93
N GLU A 158 13.47 -11.21 -18.26
CA GLU A 158 12.64 -10.34 -19.12
C GLU A 158 11.16 -10.68 -19.02
N ARG A 159 10.80 -11.96 -18.95
CA ARG A 159 9.41 -12.42 -18.79
C ARG A 159 8.86 -12.11 -17.41
N VAL A 160 9.66 -12.28 -16.37
CA VAL A 160 9.29 -11.86 -15.00
C VAL A 160 9.02 -10.35 -14.97
N ALA A 161 9.88 -9.54 -15.60
CA ALA A 161 9.73 -8.09 -15.69
C ALA A 161 8.47 -7.70 -16.50
N LEU A 162 8.23 -8.36 -17.63
CA LEU A 162 7.05 -8.11 -18.47
C LEU A 162 5.76 -8.47 -17.73
N LEU A 163 5.69 -9.64 -17.11
CA LEU A 163 4.55 -10.07 -16.32
C LEU A 163 4.27 -9.09 -15.17
N GLY A 164 5.31 -8.65 -14.47
CA GLY A 164 5.19 -7.64 -13.42
C GLY A 164 4.66 -6.31 -13.93
N SER A 165 5.13 -5.85 -15.10
CA SER A 165 4.69 -4.60 -15.71
C SER A 165 3.22 -4.66 -16.14
N VAL A 166 2.77 -5.77 -16.73
CA VAL A 166 1.38 -5.96 -17.13
C VAL A 166 0.48 -6.04 -15.91
N LEU A 167 0.84 -6.81 -14.90
CA LEU A 167 0.10 -6.88 -13.64
C LEU A 167 0.00 -5.50 -12.98
N GLN A 168 1.09 -4.73 -12.94
CA GLN A 168 1.07 -3.37 -12.40
C GLN A 168 0.13 -2.45 -13.19
N ALA A 169 0.14 -2.53 -14.53
CA ALA A 169 -0.78 -1.75 -15.37
C ALA A 169 -2.24 -2.11 -15.10
N LEU A 170 -2.55 -3.39 -14.94
CA LEU A 170 -3.87 -3.88 -14.58
C LEU A 170 -4.32 -3.36 -13.20
N TRP A 171 -3.42 -3.33 -12.19
CA TRP A 171 -3.73 -2.73 -10.87
C TRP A 171 -4.04 -1.24 -10.96
N TRP A 172 -3.27 -0.47 -11.75
CA TRP A 172 -3.57 0.94 -11.96
C TRP A 172 -4.91 1.12 -12.66
N GLN A 173 -5.21 0.31 -13.67
CA GLN A 173 -6.51 0.32 -14.35
C GLN A 173 -7.65 0.07 -13.36
N ARG A 174 -7.52 -0.91 -12.46
CA ARG A 174 -8.52 -1.21 -11.42
C ARG A 174 -8.78 -0.02 -10.50
N TYR A 175 -7.76 0.76 -10.16
CA TYR A 175 -7.89 1.91 -9.25
C TYR A 175 -8.36 3.19 -9.95
N THR A 176 -8.25 3.27 -11.27
CA THR A 176 -8.65 4.44 -12.06
C THR A 176 -9.93 4.25 -12.86
N ALA A 177 -10.44 3.01 -13.00
CA ALA A 177 -11.66 2.72 -13.72
C ALA A 177 -12.89 3.05 -12.87
N PHE A 178 -13.52 4.18 -13.16
CA PHE A 178 -14.73 4.60 -12.44
C PHE A 178 -15.91 3.69 -12.78
N GLY A 179 -16.57 3.15 -11.73
CA GLY A 179 -17.79 2.35 -11.89
C GLY A 179 -17.58 0.97 -12.52
N ALA A 180 -16.34 0.50 -12.68
CA ALA A 180 -16.09 -0.84 -13.16
C ALA A 180 -16.66 -1.88 -12.19
N ALA A 181 -17.49 -2.78 -12.71
CA ALA A 181 -17.97 -3.92 -11.93
C ALA A 181 -16.81 -4.88 -11.61
N PRO A 182 -16.87 -5.59 -10.47
CA PRO A 182 -15.95 -6.68 -10.20
C PRO A 182 -15.97 -7.72 -11.33
N MET A 183 -14.82 -8.32 -11.62
CA MET A 183 -14.75 -9.44 -12.55
C MET A 183 -15.39 -10.68 -11.93
N SER A 184 -16.02 -11.51 -12.75
CA SER A 184 -16.40 -12.84 -12.30
C SER A 184 -15.17 -13.76 -12.22
N THR A 185 -15.24 -14.84 -11.45
CA THR A 185 -14.16 -15.84 -11.39
C THR A 185 -13.77 -16.36 -12.78
N PRO A 186 -14.71 -16.74 -13.68
CA PRO A 186 -14.34 -17.14 -15.04
C PRO A 186 -13.62 -16.05 -15.84
N GLN A 187 -13.94 -14.77 -15.64
CA GLN A 187 -13.22 -13.68 -16.31
C GLN A 187 -11.78 -13.53 -15.81
N VAL A 188 -11.55 -13.74 -14.51
CA VAL A 188 -10.18 -13.78 -13.96
C VAL A 188 -9.41 -14.95 -14.52
N GLU A 189 -10.01 -16.16 -14.57
CA GLU A 189 -9.40 -17.36 -15.14
C GLU A 189 -9.07 -17.17 -16.62
N GLN A 190 -9.95 -16.54 -17.39
CA GLN A 190 -9.73 -16.21 -18.80
C GLN A 190 -8.59 -15.19 -18.96
N LEU A 191 -8.56 -14.11 -18.16
CA LEU A 191 -7.47 -13.12 -18.18
C LEU A 191 -6.12 -13.81 -17.90
N VAL A 192 -6.08 -14.71 -16.93
CA VAL A 192 -4.86 -15.48 -16.63
C VAL A 192 -4.48 -16.36 -17.82
N ALA A 193 -5.44 -17.09 -18.40
CA ALA A 193 -5.19 -18.03 -19.48
C ALA A 193 -4.73 -17.36 -20.77
N ASP A 194 -5.43 -16.27 -21.16
CA ASP A 194 -5.29 -15.70 -22.49
C ASP A 194 -4.27 -14.55 -22.52
N VAL A 195 -3.95 -13.96 -21.38
CA VAL A 195 -3.04 -12.80 -21.31
C VAL A 195 -1.79 -13.09 -20.47
N LEU A 196 -1.95 -13.52 -19.21
CA LEU A 196 -0.82 -13.58 -18.30
C LEU A 196 0.07 -14.82 -18.50
N LEU A 197 -0.51 -15.99 -18.74
CA LEU A 197 0.28 -17.21 -18.97
C LEU A 197 1.09 -17.15 -20.27
N PRO A 198 0.58 -16.67 -21.41
CA PRO A 198 1.39 -16.52 -22.61
C PRO A 198 2.60 -15.60 -22.44
N LEU A 199 2.52 -14.61 -21.54
CA LEU A 199 3.68 -13.77 -21.20
C LEU A 199 4.79 -14.55 -20.45
N ALA A 200 4.44 -15.62 -19.77
CA ALA A 200 5.37 -16.47 -19.03
C ALA A 200 5.94 -17.62 -19.88
N GLU A 201 5.31 -17.97 -21.02
CA GLU A 201 5.77 -19.06 -21.87
C GLU A 201 7.05 -18.67 -22.64
N PRO A 202 8.05 -19.57 -22.80
CA PRO A 202 9.24 -19.30 -23.59
C PRO A 202 8.88 -19.06 -25.07
N ASP A 203 9.61 -18.15 -25.73
CA ASP A 203 9.42 -17.88 -27.15
C ASP A 203 9.61 -19.18 -27.95
N ALA A 204 8.57 -19.66 -28.61
CA ALA A 204 8.65 -20.80 -29.52
C ALA A 204 9.59 -20.54 -30.73
N ALA A 205 10.16 -19.33 -30.83
CA ALA A 205 11.00 -18.87 -31.95
C ALA A 205 12.52 -18.86 -31.67
N ALA A 206 12.98 -19.16 -30.43
CA ALA A 206 14.43 -19.11 -30.13
C ALA A 206 15.20 -20.40 -30.49
N GLY A 207 14.55 -21.32 -31.20
CA GLY A 207 15.09 -22.65 -31.60
C GLY A 207 15.28 -22.84 -33.12
N ARG A 208 15.59 -21.78 -33.88
CA ARG A 208 15.99 -21.94 -35.31
C ARG A 208 17.25 -21.21 -35.60
#